data_0ac0b8356764f23f44293be31956041f
#
_entry.id   0ac0b8356764f23f44293be31956041f
#
_cell.length_a   1.000
_cell.length_b   1.000
_cell.length_c   1.000
_cell.angle_alpha   90.00
_cell.angle_beta   90.00
_cell.angle_gamma   90.00
#
_symmetry.space_group_name_H-M   'P 1'
#
loop_
_entity.id
_entity.type
_entity.pdbx_description
1 polymer ?
#
loop_
_entity_poly.entity_id
_entity_poly.type
_entity_poly.pdbx_seq_one_letter_code
_entity_poly.pdbx_strand_id
1 'polypeptide(L)'
;MPKRIAILGGPRCGKTTLIQQLYVDMKIRDLNVGVATEYSTDYLRDKGMIENISEQYGIYLGQLHLEESLNEFDYAITDYATFVPYIYGRFMLGDKKRTTKEIEILKDLYILALRDLPKYDHIFFVPREFGYTKDGVRWQDEEVAQAVDKAILSFLEAENVRYTTITGSTKERSEKILQILNLSKEIEPKDINLDMATKWLRIKN
;
A
#
# COMPACT_ATOMS: atom_id res chain seq x y z
N MET A 1 5.54 -17.84 4.28
CA MET A 1 5.54 -16.36 4.15
C MET A 1 4.24 -15.95 3.47
N PRO A 2 3.62 -14.85 3.84
CA PRO A 2 2.38 -14.38 3.23
C PRO A 2 2.55 -14.08 1.74
N LYS A 3 1.46 -14.19 0.99
CA LYS A 3 1.39 -13.59 -0.35
C LYS A 3 1.29 -12.07 -0.19
N ARG A 4 2.33 -11.34 -0.62
CA ARG A 4 2.47 -9.90 -0.43
C ARG A 4 1.90 -9.11 -1.59
N ILE A 5 1.01 -8.18 -1.29
CA ILE A 5 0.26 -7.37 -2.23
C ILE A 5 0.54 -5.89 -1.94
N ALA A 6 1.27 -5.21 -2.81
CA ALA A 6 1.51 -3.78 -2.70
C ALA A 6 0.49 -2.98 -3.52
N ILE A 7 -0.13 -1.99 -2.90
CA ILE A 7 -1.02 -1.03 -3.56
C ILE A 7 -0.29 0.31 -3.66
N LEU A 8 0.02 0.71 -4.89
CA LEU A 8 0.79 1.90 -5.21
C LEU A 8 -0.05 2.97 -5.92
N GLY A 9 0.43 4.18 -5.90
CA GLY A 9 -0.14 5.36 -6.55
C GLY A 9 0.18 6.60 -5.74
N GLY A 10 0.12 7.78 -6.33
CA GLY A 10 0.39 9.03 -5.65
C GLY A 10 -0.64 9.36 -4.55
N PRO A 11 -0.41 10.47 -3.84
CA PRO A 11 -1.34 10.92 -2.81
C PRO A 11 -2.76 11.09 -3.36
N ARG A 12 -3.77 10.67 -2.58
CA ARG A 12 -5.22 10.90 -2.87
C ARG A 12 -5.77 10.21 -4.13
N CYS A 13 -5.16 9.15 -4.62
CA CYS A 13 -5.74 8.33 -5.69
C CYS A 13 -6.74 7.27 -5.19
N GLY A 14 -7.04 7.24 -3.87
CA GLY A 14 -8.01 6.33 -3.27
C GLY A 14 -7.45 4.98 -2.80
N LYS A 15 -6.11 4.85 -2.64
CA LYS A 15 -5.45 3.60 -2.19
C LYS A 15 -6.01 3.09 -0.87
N THR A 16 -5.98 3.92 0.17
CA THR A 16 -6.40 3.53 1.51
C THR A 16 -7.85 3.05 1.54
N THR A 17 -8.75 3.73 0.81
CA THR A 17 -10.15 3.30 0.67
C THR A 17 -10.25 1.95 -0.05
N LEU A 18 -9.47 1.75 -1.11
CA LEU A 18 -9.41 0.47 -1.82
C LEU A 18 -8.88 -0.65 -0.92
N ILE A 19 -7.82 -0.40 -0.16
CA ILE A 19 -7.23 -1.37 0.76
C ILE A 19 -8.25 -1.82 1.81
N GLN A 20 -9.00 -0.87 2.40
CA GLN A 20 -10.05 -1.19 3.36
C GLN A 20 -11.17 -2.03 2.73
N GLN A 21 -11.61 -1.68 1.52
CA GLN A 21 -12.60 -2.48 0.79
C GLN A 21 -12.07 -3.89 0.51
N LEU A 22 -10.86 -4.01 -0.02
CA LEU A 22 -10.23 -5.30 -0.33
C LEU A 22 -10.06 -6.15 0.93
N TYR A 23 -9.64 -5.53 2.05
CA TYR A 23 -9.53 -6.21 3.34
C TYR A 23 -10.87 -6.79 3.78
N VAL A 24 -11.95 -6.00 3.74
CA VAL A 24 -13.31 -6.45 4.08
C VAL A 24 -13.74 -7.59 3.17
N ASP A 25 -13.56 -7.44 1.86
CA ASP A 25 -13.95 -8.44 0.86
C ASP A 25 -13.18 -9.76 1.04
N MET A 26 -11.92 -9.70 1.45
CA MET A 26 -11.12 -10.89 1.79
C MET A 26 -11.55 -11.51 3.12
N LYS A 27 -11.86 -10.69 4.15
CA LYS A 27 -12.35 -11.20 5.46
C LYS A 27 -13.71 -11.88 5.35
N ILE A 28 -14.63 -11.34 4.54
CA ILE A 28 -15.93 -11.98 4.26
C ILE A 28 -15.72 -13.37 3.64
N ARG A 29 -14.61 -13.58 2.92
CA ARG A 29 -14.22 -14.87 2.33
C ARG A 29 -13.46 -15.80 3.28
N ASP A 30 -13.46 -15.52 4.58
CA ASP A 30 -12.73 -16.27 5.61
C ASP A 30 -11.20 -16.35 5.34
N LEU A 31 -10.64 -15.38 4.59
CA LEU A 31 -9.21 -15.37 4.32
C LEU A 31 -8.43 -14.76 5.50
N ASN A 32 -7.28 -15.35 5.80
CA ASN A 32 -6.36 -14.86 6.80
C ASN A 32 -5.48 -13.76 6.19
N VAL A 33 -5.95 -12.51 6.30
CA VAL A 33 -5.33 -11.33 5.70
C VAL A 33 -5.02 -10.27 6.74
N GLY A 34 -3.84 -9.66 6.63
CA GLY A 34 -3.40 -8.49 7.38
C GLY A 34 -3.12 -7.28 6.47
N VAL A 35 -3.10 -6.09 7.06
CA VAL A 35 -2.86 -4.82 6.36
C VAL A 35 -1.78 -4.03 7.06
N ALA A 36 -0.74 -3.64 6.32
CA ALA A 36 0.22 -2.62 6.73
C ALA A 36 -0.20 -1.27 6.15
N THR A 37 -0.44 -0.31 7.02
CA THR A 37 -0.78 1.07 6.64
C THR A 37 0.45 1.82 6.14
N GLU A 38 0.24 2.98 5.51
CA GLU A 38 1.31 3.88 5.06
C GLU A 38 2.02 4.51 6.26
N TYR A 39 3.22 4.04 6.60
CA TYR A 39 4.00 4.57 7.74
C TYR A 39 4.38 6.04 7.57
N SER A 40 4.60 6.51 6.33
CA SER A 40 4.97 7.92 6.09
C SER A 40 3.91 8.90 6.58
N THR A 41 2.62 8.53 6.58
CA THR A 41 1.54 9.36 7.11
C THR A 41 1.66 9.53 8.63
N ASP A 42 1.98 8.47 9.36
CA ASP A 42 2.21 8.52 10.81
C ASP A 42 3.49 9.30 11.13
N TYR A 43 4.57 9.06 10.36
CA TYR A 43 5.81 9.79 10.50
C TYR A 43 5.61 11.31 10.35
N LEU A 44 4.89 11.74 9.31
CA LEU A 44 4.60 13.17 9.07
C LEU A 44 3.72 13.79 10.18
N ARG A 45 2.81 13.01 10.76
CA ARG A 45 1.98 13.47 11.88
C ARG A 45 2.80 13.71 13.14
N ASP A 46 3.78 12.83 13.40
CA ASP A 46 4.58 12.87 14.62
C ASP A 46 5.79 13.80 14.53
N LYS A 47 6.44 13.87 13.37
CA LYS A 47 7.71 14.59 13.16
C LYS A 47 7.56 15.87 12.33
N GLY A 48 6.44 16.04 11.63
CA GLY A 48 6.25 17.14 10.69
C GLY A 48 6.79 16.84 9.29
N MET A 49 7.05 17.91 8.54
CA MET A 49 7.52 17.80 7.15
C MET A 49 8.93 17.19 7.09
N ILE A 50 9.15 16.33 6.09
CA ILE A 50 10.47 15.77 5.79
C ILE A 50 11.36 16.88 5.21
N GLU A 51 12.42 17.23 5.92
CA GLU A 51 13.37 18.26 5.50
C GLU A 51 14.63 17.66 4.85
N ASN A 52 15.02 16.47 5.27
CA ASN A 52 16.24 15.80 4.84
C ASN A 52 15.97 14.44 4.23
N ILE A 53 16.69 14.11 3.17
CA ILE A 53 16.58 12.79 2.54
C ILE A 53 16.91 11.63 3.50
N SER A 54 17.77 11.85 4.50
CA SER A 54 18.10 10.83 5.50
C SER A 54 16.90 10.36 6.33
N GLU A 55 15.84 11.15 6.41
CA GLU A 55 14.62 10.77 7.10
C GLU A 55 13.87 9.63 6.39
N GLN A 56 14.14 9.46 5.08
CA GLN A 56 13.61 8.33 4.31
C GLN A 56 14.07 6.96 4.85
N TYR A 57 15.20 6.89 5.58
CA TYR A 57 15.58 5.65 6.30
C TYR A 57 14.60 5.32 7.43
N GLY A 58 14.19 6.34 8.20
CA GLY A 58 13.18 6.15 9.26
C GLY A 58 11.84 5.67 8.71
N ILE A 59 11.42 6.25 7.58
CA ILE A 59 10.19 5.84 6.88
C ILE A 59 10.33 4.41 6.34
N TYR A 60 11.49 4.09 5.73
CA TYR A 60 11.79 2.74 5.27
C TYR A 60 11.72 1.71 6.40
N LEU A 61 12.37 1.97 7.54
CA LEU A 61 12.40 1.05 8.68
C LEU A 61 11.01 0.88 9.31
N GLY A 62 10.23 1.97 9.41
CA GLY A 62 8.88 1.91 9.93
C GLY A 62 7.95 1.10 9.03
N GLN A 63 8.01 1.31 7.71
CA GLN A 63 7.24 0.53 6.74
C GLN A 63 7.64 -0.95 6.77
N LEU A 64 8.96 -1.24 6.82
CA LEU A 64 9.47 -2.60 6.93
C LEU A 64 8.94 -3.30 8.19
N HIS A 65 8.96 -2.63 9.34
CA HIS A 65 8.45 -3.18 10.60
C HIS A 65 6.95 -3.52 10.51
N LEU A 66 6.14 -2.62 9.93
CA LEU A 66 4.71 -2.87 9.71
C LEU A 66 4.49 -4.08 8.80
N GLU A 67 5.25 -4.21 7.72
CA GLU A 67 5.12 -5.33 6.80
C GLU A 67 5.60 -6.66 7.40
N GLU A 68 6.66 -6.64 8.22
CA GLU A 68 7.16 -7.84 8.91
C GLU A 68 6.19 -8.33 9.99
N SER A 69 5.42 -7.45 10.62
CA SER A 69 4.37 -7.85 11.56
C SER A 69 3.26 -8.69 10.93
N LEU A 70 3.19 -8.72 9.59
CA LEU A 70 2.20 -9.49 8.83
C LEU A 70 2.66 -10.90 8.44
N ASN A 71 3.82 -11.36 8.92
CA ASN A 71 4.39 -12.65 8.51
C ASN A 71 3.56 -13.89 8.92
N GLU A 72 2.65 -13.77 9.86
CA GLU A 72 1.72 -14.85 10.32
C GLU A 72 0.42 -14.93 9.48
N PHE A 73 0.18 -13.98 8.58
CA PHE A 73 -0.99 -14.01 7.70
C PHE A 73 -0.71 -14.82 6.42
N ASP A 74 -1.77 -15.28 5.74
CA ASP A 74 -1.65 -15.90 4.42
C ASP A 74 -1.53 -14.84 3.32
N TYR A 75 -2.16 -13.67 3.53
CA TYR A 75 -2.11 -12.52 2.65
C TYR A 75 -1.71 -11.27 3.44
N ALA A 76 -0.79 -10.50 2.90
CA ALA A 76 -0.34 -9.22 3.45
C ALA A 76 -0.56 -8.11 2.42
N ILE A 77 -1.48 -7.19 2.70
CA ILE A 77 -1.73 -6.01 1.87
C ILE A 77 -0.94 -4.85 2.46
N THR A 78 -0.18 -4.12 1.65
CA THR A 78 0.55 -2.93 2.10
C THR A 78 0.11 -1.68 1.34
N ASP A 79 -0.20 -0.61 2.10
CA ASP A 79 -0.38 0.74 1.58
C ASP A 79 1.00 1.36 1.43
N TYR A 80 1.46 1.49 0.19
CA TYR A 80 2.84 1.66 -0.20
C TYR A 80 3.70 0.39 -0.01
N ALA A 81 4.99 0.52 -0.27
CA ALA A 81 5.94 -0.58 -0.18
C ALA A 81 7.30 -0.07 0.30
N THR A 82 8.15 -0.94 0.84
CA THR A 82 9.46 -0.57 1.37
C THR A 82 10.42 0.07 0.34
N PHE A 83 10.17 -0.05 -0.95
CA PHE A 83 10.95 0.61 -1.99
C PHE A 83 10.51 2.07 -2.28
N VAL A 84 9.35 2.49 -1.81
CA VAL A 84 8.80 3.84 -2.06
C VAL A 84 9.64 4.97 -1.42
N PRO A 85 10.25 4.82 -0.24
CA PRO A 85 11.18 5.82 0.31
C PRO A 85 12.32 6.22 -0.64
N TYR A 86 12.86 5.30 -1.44
CA TYR A 86 13.82 5.65 -2.49
C TYR A 86 13.20 6.58 -3.54
N ILE A 87 11.99 6.29 -4.00
CA ILE A 87 11.29 7.09 -5.02
C ILE A 87 11.06 8.51 -4.50
N TYR A 88 10.57 8.65 -3.27
CA TYR A 88 10.38 9.94 -2.63
C TYR A 88 11.70 10.66 -2.37
N GLY A 89 12.75 9.98 -1.92
CA GLY A 89 14.07 10.55 -1.75
C GLY A 89 14.61 11.13 -3.06
N ARG A 90 14.49 10.40 -4.16
CA ARG A 90 14.87 10.87 -5.50
C ARG A 90 14.00 12.05 -5.94
N PHE A 91 12.70 12.01 -5.69
CA PHE A 91 11.76 13.07 -6.01
C PHE A 91 12.08 14.36 -5.23
N MET A 92 12.35 14.26 -3.92
CA MET A 92 12.73 15.41 -3.08
C MET A 92 14.00 16.11 -3.56
N LEU A 93 14.99 15.37 -3.99
CA LEU A 93 16.25 15.94 -4.49
C LEU A 93 16.09 16.59 -5.87
N GLY A 94 15.16 16.11 -6.71
CA GLY A 94 14.93 16.63 -8.05
C GLY A 94 16.21 16.71 -8.88
N ASP A 95 16.34 17.75 -9.72
CA ASP A 95 17.49 18.01 -10.59
C ASP A 95 18.53 18.96 -9.97
N LYS A 96 18.39 19.31 -8.67
CA LYS A 96 19.34 20.19 -7.98
C LYS A 96 20.71 19.52 -7.84
N LYS A 97 21.77 20.34 -7.74
CA LYS A 97 23.11 19.85 -7.42
C LYS A 97 23.08 19.18 -6.04
N ARG A 98 23.44 17.91 -6.01
CA ARG A 98 23.42 17.06 -4.81
C ARG A 98 24.76 17.07 -4.11
N THR A 99 24.73 17.02 -2.80
CA THR A 99 25.92 16.78 -1.98
C THR A 99 26.35 15.31 -2.08
N THR A 100 27.61 15.02 -1.78
CA THR A 100 28.11 13.63 -1.72
C THR A 100 27.28 12.78 -0.77
N LYS A 101 26.91 13.33 0.39
CA LYS A 101 26.10 12.65 1.40
C LYS A 101 24.70 12.29 0.88
N GLU A 102 24.04 13.20 0.20
CA GLU A 102 22.72 12.93 -0.41
C GLU A 102 22.78 11.82 -1.47
N ILE A 103 23.87 11.82 -2.26
CA ILE A 103 24.09 10.77 -3.26
C ILE A 103 24.29 9.41 -2.58
N GLU A 104 25.05 9.34 -1.49
CA GLU A 104 25.28 8.10 -0.74
C GLU A 104 23.96 7.57 -0.14
N ILE A 105 23.19 8.43 0.52
CA ILE A 105 21.88 8.07 1.07
C ILE A 105 20.96 7.53 -0.04
N LEU A 106 20.91 8.20 -1.18
CA LEU A 106 20.06 7.78 -2.29
C LEU A 106 20.49 6.42 -2.86
N LYS A 107 21.82 6.15 -2.93
CA LYS A 107 22.33 4.84 -3.34
C LYS A 107 21.93 3.73 -2.36
N ASP A 108 22.05 3.99 -1.07
CA ASP A 108 21.69 3.02 -0.05
C ASP A 108 20.19 2.70 -0.09
N LEU A 109 19.34 3.74 -0.20
CA LEU A 109 17.89 3.55 -0.36
C LEU A 109 17.55 2.78 -1.64
N TYR A 110 18.30 3.00 -2.73
CA TYR A 110 18.14 2.25 -3.96
C TYR A 110 18.48 0.77 -3.80
N ILE A 111 19.60 0.46 -3.11
CA ILE A 111 19.99 -0.93 -2.81
C ILE A 111 18.92 -1.61 -1.97
N LEU A 112 18.38 -0.93 -0.96
CA LEU A 112 17.29 -1.43 -0.14
C LEU A 112 16.03 -1.67 -0.96
N ALA A 113 15.68 -0.75 -1.86
CA ALA A 113 14.55 -0.89 -2.76
C ALA A 113 14.68 -2.13 -3.66
N LEU A 114 15.82 -2.32 -4.30
CA LEU A 114 16.08 -3.49 -5.16
C LEU A 114 16.05 -4.81 -4.38
N ARG A 115 16.58 -4.82 -3.16
CA ARG A 115 16.54 -6.00 -2.29
C ARG A 115 15.10 -6.40 -1.95
N ASP A 116 14.23 -5.42 -1.75
CA ASP A 116 12.88 -5.65 -1.25
C ASP A 116 11.84 -5.87 -2.35
N LEU A 117 12.09 -5.40 -3.57
CA LEU A 117 11.19 -5.60 -4.73
C LEU A 117 10.71 -7.05 -4.90
N PRO A 118 11.59 -8.08 -4.83
CA PRO A 118 11.16 -9.47 -5.00
C PRO A 118 10.25 -10.03 -3.89
N LYS A 119 10.05 -9.29 -2.82
CA LYS A 119 9.15 -9.71 -1.73
C LYS A 119 7.67 -9.61 -2.12
N TYR A 120 7.33 -8.79 -3.11
CA TYR A 120 5.94 -8.53 -3.49
C TYR A 120 5.52 -9.47 -4.63
N ASP A 121 4.55 -10.34 -4.36
CA ASP A 121 3.97 -11.25 -5.35
C ASP A 121 3.11 -10.50 -6.36
N HIS A 122 2.43 -9.44 -5.91
CA HIS A 122 1.60 -8.59 -6.74
C HIS A 122 1.81 -7.12 -6.40
N ILE A 123 1.96 -6.31 -7.45
CA ILE A 123 2.03 -4.86 -7.35
C ILE A 123 0.90 -4.28 -8.19
N PHE A 124 -0.01 -3.54 -7.55
CA PHE A 124 -1.11 -2.86 -8.18
C PHE A 124 -0.88 -1.35 -8.16
N PHE A 125 -0.99 -0.73 -9.31
CA PHE A 125 -0.96 0.72 -9.43
C PHE A 125 -2.38 1.27 -9.57
N VAL A 126 -2.73 2.21 -8.70
CA VAL A 126 -4.04 2.88 -8.66
C VAL A 126 -3.89 4.26 -9.26
N PRO A 127 -4.36 4.47 -10.51
CA PRO A 127 -4.29 5.78 -11.16
C PRO A 127 -5.29 6.75 -10.53
N ARG A 128 -5.02 8.03 -10.69
CA ARG A 128 -5.91 9.11 -10.29
C ARG A 128 -7.06 9.25 -11.28
N GLU A 129 -8.25 8.78 -10.90
CA GLU A 129 -9.46 8.86 -11.72
C GLU A 129 -10.51 9.80 -11.12
N PHE A 130 -10.36 10.17 -9.84
CA PHE A 130 -11.30 11.05 -9.15
C PHE A 130 -10.72 12.46 -9.02
N GLY A 131 -11.61 13.47 -9.05
CA GLY A 131 -11.23 14.87 -8.87
C GLY A 131 -10.46 15.09 -7.56
N TYR A 132 -9.47 15.97 -7.61
CA TYR A 132 -8.62 16.29 -6.47
C TYR A 132 -9.41 17.07 -5.41
N THR A 133 -9.56 16.51 -4.21
CA THR A 133 -10.16 17.19 -3.04
C THR A 133 -9.10 17.40 -1.96
N LYS A 134 -8.96 18.62 -1.44
CA LYS A 134 -8.04 18.91 -0.33
C LYS A 134 -8.62 18.38 0.98
N ASP A 135 -7.89 17.50 1.69
CA ASP A 135 -8.30 16.93 2.99
C ASP A 135 -7.72 17.65 4.21
N GLY A 136 -6.91 18.70 3.98
CA GLY A 136 -6.30 19.49 5.05
C GLY A 136 -5.09 18.84 5.75
N VAL A 137 -4.82 17.56 5.50
CA VAL A 137 -3.72 16.82 6.15
C VAL A 137 -2.45 16.80 5.29
N ARG A 138 -2.60 16.76 3.95
CA ARG A 138 -1.49 16.69 3.02
C ARG A 138 -1.29 18.03 2.31
N TRP A 139 -0.05 18.50 2.30
CA TRP A 139 0.38 19.77 1.69
C TRP A 139 0.54 19.71 0.16
N GLN A 140 0.65 18.47 -0.40
CA GLN A 140 0.85 18.29 -1.82
C GLN A 140 -0.36 18.79 -2.61
N ASP A 141 -0.10 19.60 -3.64
CA ASP A 141 -1.09 19.97 -4.65
C ASP A 141 -1.24 18.87 -5.71
N GLU A 142 -2.12 19.10 -6.68
CA GLU A 142 -2.39 18.12 -7.73
C GLU A 142 -1.18 17.85 -8.64
N GLU A 143 -0.37 18.87 -8.90
CA GLU A 143 0.83 18.76 -9.75
C GLU A 143 1.87 17.86 -9.09
N VAL A 144 2.13 18.07 -7.80
CA VAL A 144 3.04 17.23 -7.02
C VAL A 144 2.53 15.79 -6.96
N ALA A 145 1.23 15.60 -6.76
CA ALA A 145 0.65 14.27 -6.72
C ALA A 145 0.79 13.52 -8.06
N GLN A 146 0.59 14.21 -9.20
CA GLN A 146 0.83 13.65 -10.53
C GLN A 146 2.32 13.36 -10.79
N ALA A 147 3.21 14.21 -10.29
CA ALA A 147 4.65 13.99 -10.41
C ALA A 147 5.10 12.74 -9.62
N VAL A 148 4.52 12.51 -8.45
CA VAL A 148 4.75 11.27 -7.67
C VAL A 148 4.23 10.05 -8.41
N ASP A 149 3.02 10.10 -9.02
CA ASP A 149 2.52 9.01 -9.86
C ASP A 149 3.52 8.64 -10.97
N LYS A 150 4.02 9.66 -11.68
CA LYS A 150 5.03 9.46 -12.74
C LYS A 150 6.34 8.89 -12.19
N ALA A 151 6.80 9.34 -11.03
CA ALA A 151 8.03 8.85 -10.41
C ALA A 151 7.92 7.36 -10.03
N ILE A 152 6.75 6.93 -9.49
CA ILE A 152 6.47 5.53 -9.18
C ILE A 152 6.51 4.68 -10.46
N LEU A 153 5.76 5.07 -11.49
CA LEU A 153 5.72 4.33 -12.75
C LEU A 153 7.09 4.25 -13.42
N SER A 154 7.82 5.38 -13.48
CA SER A 154 9.17 5.43 -14.05
C SER A 154 10.15 4.50 -13.32
N PHE A 155 10.03 4.36 -12.00
CA PHE A 155 10.84 3.42 -11.24
C PHE A 155 10.48 1.97 -11.57
N LEU A 156 9.18 1.61 -11.58
CA LEU A 156 8.73 0.27 -11.90
C LEU A 156 9.15 -0.15 -13.32
N GLU A 157 9.06 0.76 -14.29
CA GLU A 157 9.48 0.53 -15.67
C GLU A 157 11.00 0.39 -15.79
N ALA A 158 11.77 1.26 -15.13
CA ALA A 158 13.24 1.22 -15.18
C ALA A 158 13.81 -0.07 -14.59
N GLU A 159 13.16 -0.61 -13.55
CA GLU A 159 13.57 -1.87 -12.90
C GLU A 159 12.88 -3.11 -13.50
N ASN A 160 12.13 -2.96 -14.60
CA ASN A 160 11.37 -4.05 -15.24
C ASN A 160 10.42 -4.79 -14.28
N VAL A 161 9.83 -4.07 -13.33
CA VAL A 161 8.92 -4.63 -12.35
C VAL A 161 7.55 -4.84 -12.97
N ARG A 162 6.98 -6.03 -12.85
CA ARG A 162 5.61 -6.29 -13.28
C ARG A 162 4.63 -5.64 -12.31
N TYR A 163 3.73 -4.84 -12.83
CA TYR A 163 2.61 -4.28 -12.09
C TYR A 163 1.33 -4.32 -12.91
N THR A 164 0.19 -4.19 -12.23
CA THR A 164 -1.12 -4.14 -12.89
C THR A 164 -1.80 -2.83 -12.53
N THR A 165 -2.22 -2.05 -13.51
CA THR A 165 -3.02 -0.84 -13.29
C THR A 165 -4.46 -1.23 -13.01
N ILE A 166 -5.03 -0.73 -11.91
CA ILE A 166 -6.39 -1.02 -11.46
C ILE A 166 -7.25 0.25 -11.52
N THR A 167 -8.25 0.23 -12.40
CA THR A 167 -9.15 1.35 -12.70
C THR A 167 -10.60 1.05 -12.31
N GLY A 168 -11.42 2.11 -12.17
CA GLY A 168 -12.85 2.04 -11.86
C GLY A 168 -13.17 2.47 -10.43
N SER A 169 -14.41 2.25 -10.00
CA SER A 169 -14.85 2.50 -8.63
C SER A 169 -14.09 1.63 -7.61
N THR A 170 -14.10 2.01 -6.35
CA THR A 170 -13.45 1.25 -5.27
C THR A 170 -13.87 -0.22 -5.27
N LYS A 171 -15.16 -0.50 -5.47
CA LYS A 171 -15.69 -1.86 -5.52
C LYS A 171 -15.17 -2.63 -6.73
N GLU A 172 -15.24 -2.04 -7.93
CA GLU A 172 -14.72 -2.66 -9.16
C GLU A 172 -13.21 -2.93 -9.07
N ARG A 173 -12.45 -2.02 -8.47
CA ARG A 173 -11.01 -2.19 -8.23
C ARG A 173 -10.75 -3.39 -7.31
N SER A 174 -11.48 -3.51 -6.21
CA SER A 174 -11.37 -4.64 -5.28
C SER A 174 -11.72 -5.97 -5.97
N GLU A 175 -12.83 -6.03 -6.71
CA GLU A 175 -13.24 -7.21 -7.45
C GLU A 175 -12.20 -7.64 -8.49
N LYS A 176 -11.62 -6.69 -9.25
CA LYS A 176 -10.53 -6.98 -10.20
C LYS A 176 -9.30 -7.57 -9.51
N ILE A 177 -8.91 -7.02 -8.36
CA ILE A 177 -7.79 -7.56 -7.58
C ILE A 177 -8.10 -9.00 -7.14
N LEU A 178 -9.29 -9.26 -6.59
CA LEU A 178 -9.70 -10.61 -6.19
C LEU A 178 -9.70 -11.59 -7.36
N GLN A 179 -10.10 -11.16 -8.57
CA GLN A 179 -10.03 -11.98 -9.79
C GLN A 179 -8.60 -12.33 -10.15
N ILE A 180 -7.68 -11.35 -10.13
CA ILE A 180 -6.26 -11.57 -10.43
C ILE A 180 -5.62 -12.51 -9.40
N LEU A 181 -6.02 -12.42 -8.14
CA LEU A 181 -5.56 -13.29 -7.07
C LEU A 181 -6.22 -14.69 -7.11
N ASN A 182 -7.17 -14.95 -8.01
CA ASN A 182 -8.01 -16.15 -8.06
C ASN A 182 -8.84 -16.39 -6.80
N LEU A 183 -9.35 -15.30 -6.20
CA LEU A 183 -10.13 -15.29 -4.95
C LEU A 183 -11.59 -14.86 -5.16
N SER A 184 -12.07 -14.86 -6.40
CA SER A 184 -13.42 -14.40 -6.78
C SER A 184 -14.54 -15.41 -6.51
N LYS A 185 -14.27 -16.56 -5.93
CA LYS A 185 -15.35 -17.50 -5.57
C LYS A 185 -16.32 -16.81 -4.62
N GLU A 186 -17.57 -16.69 -5.03
CA GLU A 186 -18.66 -16.31 -4.12
C GLU A 186 -18.68 -17.30 -2.96
N ILE A 187 -18.68 -16.77 -1.74
CA ILE A 187 -18.98 -17.56 -0.56
C ILE A 187 -20.49 -17.73 -0.60
N GLU A 188 -20.96 -18.95 -0.82
CA GLU A 188 -22.34 -19.25 -0.48
C GLU A 188 -22.52 -18.87 0.99
N PRO A 189 -23.59 -18.11 1.34
CA PRO A 189 -23.87 -17.79 2.73
C PRO A 189 -23.87 -19.12 3.49
N LYS A 190 -22.95 -19.30 4.42
CA LYS A 190 -23.04 -20.43 5.34
C LYS A 190 -24.42 -20.34 5.95
N ASP A 191 -25.26 -21.35 5.73
CA ASP A 191 -26.56 -21.44 6.39
C ASP A 191 -26.31 -21.18 7.87
N ILE A 192 -26.78 -20.02 8.35
CA ILE A 192 -26.74 -19.72 9.78
C ILE A 192 -27.67 -20.74 10.38
N ASN A 193 -27.11 -21.78 11.00
CA ASN A 193 -27.90 -22.79 11.66
C ASN A 193 -28.59 -22.11 12.85
N LEU A 194 -29.80 -21.60 12.57
CA LEU A 194 -30.69 -20.95 13.53
C LEU A 194 -30.98 -21.85 14.76
N ASP A 195 -30.84 -23.17 14.61
CA ASP A 195 -30.94 -24.11 15.74
C ASP A 195 -29.82 -23.95 16.78
N MET A 196 -28.61 -23.60 16.35
CA MET A 196 -27.52 -23.32 17.30
C MET A 196 -27.76 -21.99 18.02
N ALA A 197 -28.21 -20.95 17.36
CA ALA A 197 -28.55 -19.67 18.00
C ALA A 197 -29.69 -19.81 19.01
N THR A 198 -30.73 -20.60 18.70
CA THR A 198 -31.83 -20.89 19.62
C THR A 198 -31.43 -21.78 20.80
N LYS A 199 -30.47 -22.69 20.64
CA LYS A 199 -29.87 -23.44 21.75
C LYS A 199 -29.15 -22.58 22.76
N TRP A 200 -28.37 -21.58 22.27
CA TRP A 200 -27.68 -20.62 23.14
C TRP A 200 -28.63 -19.72 23.94
N LEU A 201 -29.77 -19.36 23.36
CA LEU A 201 -30.79 -18.55 24.04
C LEU A 201 -31.58 -19.34 25.10
N ARG A 202 -31.63 -20.67 25.00
CA ARG A 202 -32.33 -21.55 25.96
C ARG A 202 -31.49 -21.93 27.20
N ILE A 203 -30.18 -21.68 27.20
CA ILE A 203 -29.29 -22.02 28.32
C ILE A 203 -29.25 -20.90 29.40
N LYS A 204 -29.94 -19.77 29.18
CA LYS A 204 -29.96 -18.61 30.10
C LYS A 204 -31.30 -18.40 30.82
N ASN A 205 -32.18 -19.40 30.90
CA ASN A 205 -33.39 -19.38 31.76
C ASN A 205 -33.33 -20.44 32.81
#